data_3eaf5a3ee9ff89043fb6ae5cfde9d9de
#
_entry.id   3eaf5a3ee9ff89043fb6ae5cfde9d9de
#
_cell.length_a   1.000
_cell.length_b   1.000
_cell.length_c   1.000
_cell.angle_alpha   90.00
_cell.angle_beta   90.00
_cell.angle_gamma   90.00
#
_symmetry.space_group_name_H-M   'P 1'
#
loop_
_entity.id
_entity.type
_entity.pdbx_description
1 polymer ?
#
loop_
_entity_poly.entity_id
_entity_poly.type
_entity_poly.pdbx_seq_one_letter_code
_entity_poly.pdbx_strand_id
1 'polypeptide(L)'
;MYDVLQDTMVWIKDRQLRYQWANLTFLLNFSFSDRSDIVGKTDHDFTPVYLADLYQADDAQVLAGTNVVARVEPVVSIEALPCWNQTWKRPLHGVDGEIIGALGLSRRLPSTDAPDFPFPDLIPILDHMRQYCGESITNTELADLANLSVGAFERKFKRHIKMTPTQFLGRLRITRAAADLCNTSDSIVAVADRHGFSDQSHLTREFRKHFGSTPGAYRALYQRGGD
;
A
#
# COMPACT_ATOMS: atom_id res chain seq x y z
N MET A 1 -3.71 -26.32 -1.38
CA MET A 1 -2.24 -26.12 -1.42
C MET A 1 -1.82 -24.78 -0.79
N TYR A 2 -2.43 -23.63 -1.11
CA TYR A 2 -2.01 -22.32 -0.57
C TYR A 2 -2.41 -22.05 0.90
N ASP A 3 -3.21 -22.89 1.54
CA ASP A 3 -3.60 -22.74 2.95
C ASP A 3 -2.50 -23.11 3.96
N VAL A 4 -1.43 -23.74 3.50
CA VAL A 4 -0.24 -24.03 4.32
C VAL A 4 0.70 -22.84 4.49
N LEU A 5 0.45 -21.72 3.78
CA LEU A 5 1.25 -20.50 3.88
C LEU A 5 0.69 -19.62 5.03
N GLN A 6 1.22 -19.82 6.23
CA GLN A 6 0.70 -19.16 7.45
C GLN A 6 1.00 -17.66 7.54
N ASP A 7 2.01 -17.17 6.84
CA ASP A 7 2.47 -15.78 6.83
C ASP A 7 2.14 -15.03 5.53
N THR A 8 1.46 -15.71 4.60
CA THR A 8 1.28 -15.21 3.23
C THR A 8 -0.19 -15.25 2.84
N MET A 9 -0.73 -14.08 2.58
CA MET A 9 -2.05 -13.91 1.97
C MET A 9 -1.96 -14.20 0.48
N VAL A 10 -2.90 -14.96 -0.07
CA VAL A 10 -3.04 -15.21 -1.50
C VAL A 10 -4.49 -15.00 -1.89
N TRP A 11 -4.72 -14.28 -2.99
CA TRP A 11 -6.07 -14.01 -3.50
C TRP A 11 -6.11 -13.96 -5.02
N ILE A 12 -7.30 -14.18 -5.54
CA ILE A 12 -7.62 -14.08 -6.96
C ILE A 12 -8.79 -13.11 -7.12
N LYS A 13 -8.66 -12.18 -8.04
CA LYS A 13 -9.74 -11.27 -8.47
C LYS A 13 -10.03 -11.45 -9.96
N ASP A 14 -11.27 -11.21 -10.36
CA ASP A 14 -11.68 -11.14 -11.75
C ASP A 14 -11.35 -9.76 -12.38
N ARG A 15 -11.78 -9.55 -13.63
CA ARG A 15 -11.59 -8.28 -14.36
C ARG A 15 -12.36 -7.10 -13.77
N GLN A 16 -13.38 -7.35 -12.98
CA GLN A 16 -14.18 -6.35 -12.25
C GLN A 16 -13.60 -6.09 -10.84
N LEU A 17 -12.39 -6.61 -10.56
CA LEU A 17 -11.69 -6.49 -9.28
C LEU A 17 -12.45 -7.12 -8.11
N ARG A 18 -13.33 -8.07 -8.39
CA ARG A 18 -14.07 -8.84 -7.38
C ARG A 18 -13.29 -10.08 -7.00
N TYR A 19 -13.19 -10.31 -5.71
CA TYR A 19 -12.57 -11.52 -5.19
C TYR A 19 -13.31 -12.78 -5.64
N GLN A 20 -12.58 -13.72 -6.20
CA GLN A 20 -13.05 -15.02 -6.62
C GLN A 20 -12.55 -16.13 -5.69
N TRP A 21 -11.43 -15.89 -5.04
CA TRP A 21 -10.81 -16.81 -4.11
C TRP A 21 -9.79 -16.12 -3.22
N ALA A 22 -9.63 -16.63 -1.97
CA ALA A 22 -8.54 -16.28 -1.08
C ALA A 22 -8.15 -17.48 -0.20
N ASN A 23 -6.89 -17.50 0.28
CA ASN A 23 -6.45 -18.52 1.21
C ASN A 23 -6.87 -18.20 2.66
N LEU A 24 -6.69 -19.16 3.57
CA LEU A 24 -7.07 -19.03 4.97
C LEU A 24 -6.37 -17.82 5.65
N THR A 25 -5.09 -17.60 5.37
CA THR A 25 -4.34 -16.46 5.92
C THR A 25 -4.97 -15.11 5.55
N PHE A 26 -5.46 -14.96 4.32
CA PHE A 26 -6.20 -13.77 3.90
C PHE A 26 -7.50 -13.63 4.69
N LEU A 27 -8.28 -14.70 4.80
CA LEU A 27 -9.55 -14.68 5.52
C LEU A 27 -9.36 -14.26 6.98
N LEU A 28 -8.39 -14.86 7.67
CA LEU A 28 -8.07 -14.53 9.06
C LEU A 28 -7.61 -13.08 9.23
N ASN A 29 -6.79 -12.56 8.29
CA ASN A 29 -6.33 -11.17 8.35
C ASN A 29 -7.46 -10.15 8.24
N PHE A 30 -8.54 -10.49 7.54
CA PHE A 30 -9.70 -9.62 7.35
C PHE A 30 -10.96 -10.09 8.11
N SER A 31 -10.80 -11.00 9.08
CA SER A 31 -11.88 -11.55 9.94
C SER A 31 -13.05 -12.17 9.17
N PHE A 32 -12.79 -12.77 8.03
CA PHE A 32 -13.76 -13.60 7.35
C PHE A 32 -13.77 -15.01 7.94
N SER A 33 -14.98 -15.58 8.10
CA SER A 33 -15.16 -16.94 8.64
C SER A 33 -15.07 -18.00 7.55
N ASP A 34 -15.50 -17.68 6.33
CA ASP A 34 -15.54 -18.60 5.20
C ASP A 34 -15.13 -17.92 3.88
N ARG A 35 -14.71 -18.72 2.89
CA ARG A 35 -14.36 -18.22 1.56
C ARG A 35 -15.56 -17.65 0.80
N SER A 36 -16.76 -18.17 1.05
CA SER A 36 -18.00 -17.64 0.46
C SER A 36 -18.25 -16.19 0.86
N ASP A 37 -17.75 -15.77 2.03
CA ASP A 37 -17.94 -14.41 2.53
C ASP A 37 -17.21 -13.37 1.69
N ILE A 38 -16.13 -13.75 0.99
CA ILE A 38 -15.33 -12.83 0.19
C ILE A 38 -15.66 -12.87 -1.30
N VAL A 39 -16.25 -13.96 -1.80
CA VAL A 39 -16.56 -14.10 -3.23
C VAL A 39 -17.50 -12.99 -3.68
N GLY A 40 -17.14 -12.32 -4.76
CA GLY A 40 -17.89 -11.19 -5.32
C GLY A 40 -17.69 -9.84 -4.64
N LYS A 41 -17.05 -9.79 -3.46
CA LYS A 41 -16.67 -8.55 -2.80
C LYS A 41 -15.48 -7.87 -3.50
N THR A 42 -15.35 -6.58 -3.27
CA THR A 42 -14.20 -5.75 -3.65
C THR A 42 -13.44 -5.31 -2.40
N ASP A 43 -12.29 -4.67 -2.56
CA ASP A 43 -11.55 -4.09 -1.42
C ASP A 43 -12.39 -3.11 -0.60
N HIS A 44 -13.29 -2.36 -1.25
CA HIS A 44 -14.16 -1.37 -0.59
C HIS A 44 -15.17 -1.98 0.39
N ASP A 45 -15.45 -3.26 0.28
CA ASP A 45 -16.44 -3.92 1.14
C ASP A 45 -15.90 -4.24 2.55
N PHE A 46 -14.57 -4.19 2.75
CA PHE A 46 -13.96 -4.59 4.03
C PHE A 46 -12.63 -3.89 4.36
N THR A 47 -12.16 -3.00 3.53
CA THR A 47 -10.92 -2.25 3.73
C THR A 47 -11.23 -0.76 3.79
N PRO A 48 -10.56 0.03 4.64
CA PRO A 48 -10.71 1.49 4.60
C PRO A 48 -10.54 2.01 3.18
N VAL A 49 -11.42 2.91 2.78
CA VAL A 49 -11.60 3.35 1.39
C VAL A 49 -10.29 3.82 0.74
N TYR A 50 -9.47 4.56 1.46
CA TYR A 50 -8.18 5.07 0.95
C TYR A 50 -7.16 3.95 0.66
N LEU A 51 -7.26 2.79 1.33
CA LEU A 51 -6.46 1.60 1.01
C LEU A 51 -7.10 0.82 -0.15
N ALA A 52 -8.42 0.67 -0.13
CA ALA A 52 -9.15 0.02 -1.20
C ALA A 52 -8.87 0.68 -2.56
N ASP A 53 -8.89 2.01 -2.62
CA ASP A 53 -8.57 2.76 -3.84
C ASP A 53 -7.13 2.56 -4.31
N LEU A 54 -6.17 2.53 -3.37
CA LEU A 54 -4.77 2.22 -3.70
C LEU A 54 -4.61 0.80 -4.24
N TYR A 55 -5.29 -0.17 -3.63
CA TYR A 55 -5.23 -1.56 -4.07
C TYR A 55 -5.86 -1.73 -5.45
N GLN A 56 -6.99 -1.07 -5.70
CA GLN A 56 -7.66 -1.10 -7.00
C GLN A 56 -6.86 -0.38 -8.09
N ALA A 57 -6.21 0.74 -7.78
CA ALA A 57 -5.33 1.42 -8.73
C ALA A 57 -4.15 0.53 -9.15
N ASP A 58 -3.58 -0.21 -8.21
CA ASP A 58 -2.55 -1.22 -8.50
C ASP A 58 -3.11 -2.38 -9.35
N ASP A 59 -4.27 -2.91 -8.98
CA ASP A 59 -4.91 -4.03 -9.68
C ASP A 59 -5.30 -3.64 -11.12
N ALA A 60 -5.74 -2.40 -11.35
CA ALA A 60 -6.01 -1.88 -12.69
C ALA A 60 -4.74 -1.88 -13.58
N GLN A 61 -3.57 -1.53 -13.01
CA GLN A 61 -2.30 -1.64 -13.73
C GLN A 61 -1.93 -3.10 -14.04
N VAL A 62 -2.24 -4.03 -13.12
CA VAL A 62 -2.03 -5.46 -13.34
C VAL A 62 -2.92 -5.96 -14.47
N LEU A 63 -4.20 -5.57 -14.50
CA LEU A 63 -5.10 -5.89 -15.60
C LEU A 63 -4.68 -5.27 -16.94
N ALA A 64 -3.88 -4.19 -16.92
CA ALA A 64 -3.23 -3.64 -18.11
C ALA A 64 -1.91 -4.34 -18.47
N GLY A 65 -1.55 -5.44 -17.78
CA GLY A 65 -0.37 -6.26 -18.09
C GLY A 65 0.89 -5.95 -17.26
N THR A 66 0.82 -5.01 -16.31
CA THR A 66 1.97 -4.67 -15.45
C THR A 66 2.08 -5.63 -14.27
N ASN A 67 3.30 -6.11 -13.96
CA ASN A 67 3.54 -6.91 -12.76
C ASN A 67 3.95 -6.03 -11.59
N VAL A 68 3.41 -6.32 -10.39
CA VAL A 68 3.98 -5.86 -9.12
C VAL A 68 4.91 -6.96 -8.60
N VAL A 69 6.16 -6.63 -8.30
CA VAL A 69 7.18 -7.63 -7.92
C VAL A 69 7.86 -7.21 -6.63
N ALA A 70 7.65 -8.02 -5.58
CA ALA A 70 8.33 -7.92 -4.29
C ALA A 70 8.31 -6.49 -3.69
N ARG A 71 7.21 -5.74 -3.91
CA ARG A 71 7.07 -4.38 -3.38
C ARG A 71 6.84 -4.44 -1.88
N VAL A 72 7.65 -3.73 -1.12
CA VAL A 72 7.45 -3.57 0.32
C VAL A 72 6.51 -2.40 0.57
N GLU A 73 5.44 -2.63 1.29
CA GLU A 73 4.42 -1.63 1.57
C GLU A 73 3.82 -1.82 2.96
N PRO A 74 3.40 -0.73 3.62
CA PRO A 74 2.63 -0.85 4.84
C PRO A 74 1.23 -1.36 4.51
N VAL A 75 0.80 -2.39 5.21
CA VAL A 75 -0.58 -2.89 5.17
C VAL A 75 -1.19 -2.70 6.55
N VAL A 76 -2.38 -2.15 6.61
CA VAL A 76 -3.12 -2.03 7.85
C VAL A 76 -3.80 -3.37 8.12
N SER A 77 -3.46 -4.02 9.23
CA SER A 77 -4.23 -5.13 9.75
C SER A 77 -5.43 -4.60 10.55
N ILE A 78 -6.44 -5.45 10.79
CA ILE A 78 -7.61 -5.13 11.63
C ILE A 78 -7.19 -4.67 13.04
N GLU A 79 -6.04 -5.10 13.53
CA GLU A 79 -5.47 -4.69 14.83
C GLU A 79 -4.91 -3.25 14.83
N ALA A 80 -5.13 -2.49 13.76
CA ALA A 80 -4.70 -1.08 13.58
C ALA A 80 -3.18 -0.83 13.66
N LEU A 81 -2.36 -1.85 13.75
CA LEU A 81 -0.91 -1.70 13.69
C LEU A 81 -0.43 -1.87 12.24
N PRO A 82 0.26 -0.89 11.68
CA PRO A 82 0.84 -1.03 10.36
C PRO A 82 1.93 -2.12 10.40
N CYS A 83 1.72 -3.18 9.63
CA CYS A 83 2.73 -4.19 9.39
C CYS A 83 3.34 -4.02 7.99
N TRP A 84 4.60 -4.38 7.86
CA TRP A 84 5.26 -4.38 6.56
C TRP A 84 4.94 -5.67 5.83
N ASN A 85 4.49 -5.55 4.58
CA ASN A 85 4.23 -6.68 3.72
C ASN A 85 5.08 -6.57 2.45
N GLN A 86 5.48 -7.70 1.93
CA GLN A 86 6.08 -7.82 0.62
C GLN A 86 5.02 -8.39 -0.34
N THR A 87 4.68 -7.61 -1.37
CA THR A 87 3.54 -7.87 -2.25
C THR A 87 3.98 -8.17 -3.68
N TRP A 88 3.34 -9.16 -4.27
CA TRP A 88 3.42 -9.50 -5.69
C TRP A 88 2.01 -9.52 -6.27
N LYS A 89 1.85 -8.98 -7.47
CA LYS A 89 0.61 -9.11 -8.24
C LYS A 89 0.94 -9.40 -9.70
N ARG A 90 0.20 -10.30 -10.31
CA ARG A 90 0.36 -10.69 -11.71
C ARG A 90 -0.99 -10.84 -12.40
N PRO A 91 -1.09 -10.53 -13.70
CA PRO A 91 -2.27 -10.87 -14.48
C PRO A 91 -2.44 -12.38 -14.54
N LEU A 92 -3.68 -12.83 -14.48
CA LEU A 92 -4.10 -14.18 -14.82
C LEU A 92 -4.56 -14.20 -16.27
N HIS A 93 -4.08 -15.18 -17.01
CA HIS A 93 -4.43 -15.37 -18.41
C HIS A 93 -5.37 -16.56 -18.57
N GLY A 94 -6.38 -16.38 -19.42
CA GLY A 94 -7.25 -17.44 -19.90
C GLY A 94 -6.54 -18.32 -20.93
N VAL A 95 -7.28 -19.32 -21.42
CA VAL A 95 -6.76 -20.28 -22.41
C VAL A 95 -6.38 -19.64 -23.75
N ASP A 96 -7.03 -18.51 -24.08
CA ASP A 96 -6.76 -17.75 -25.31
C ASP A 96 -5.72 -16.64 -25.12
N GLY A 97 -5.09 -16.60 -23.93
CA GLY A 97 -4.05 -15.61 -23.60
C GLY A 97 -4.58 -14.25 -23.15
N GLU A 98 -5.90 -14.01 -23.15
CA GLU A 98 -6.49 -12.78 -22.61
C GLU A 98 -6.33 -12.69 -21.09
N ILE A 99 -6.25 -11.47 -20.56
CA ILE A 99 -6.22 -11.26 -19.11
C ILE A 99 -7.63 -11.40 -18.56
N ILE A 100 -7.85 -12.43 -17.72
CA ILE A 100 -9.12 -12.76 -17.10
C ILE A 100 -9.24 -12.28 -15.64
N GLY A 101 -8.14 -11.83 -15.05
CA GLY A 101 -8.11 -11.40 -13.66
C GLY A 101 -6.70 -11.11 -13.17
N ALA A 102 -6.58 -11.03 -11.86
CA ALA A 102 -5.32 -10.80 -11.17
C ALA A 102 -5.11 -11.81 -10.04
N LEU A 103 -3.88 -12.32 -9.92
CA LEU A 103 -3.39 -13.07 -8.76
C LEU A 103 -2.56 -12.13 -7.90
N GLY A 104 -2.89 -12.03 -6.63
CA GLY A 104 -2.11 -11.31 -5.63
C GLY A 104 -1.55 -12.25 -4.56
N LEU A 105 -0.37 -11.89 -4.08
CA LEU A 105 0.31 -12.56 -2.99
C LEU A 105 0.95 -11.48 -2.13
N SER A 106 0.70 -11.51 -0.82
CA SER A 106 1.27 -10.56 0.13
C SER A 106 1.76 -11.30 1.35
N ARG A 107 3.08 -11.32 1.54
CA ARG A 107 3.73 -11.94 2.68
C ARG A 107 3.99 -10.90 3.75
N ARG A 108 3.50 -11.16 4.96
CA ARG A 108 3.85 -10.36 6.12
C ARG A 108 5.35 -10.48 6.38
N LEU A 109 6.03 -9.35 6.47
CA LEU A 109 7.40 -9.33 6.95
C LEU A 109 7.38 -9.44 8.47
N PRO A 110 8.38 -10.09 9.08
CA PRO A 110 8.56 -10.07 10.51
C PRO A 110 8.53 -8.64 11.06
N SER A 111 8.21 -8.49 12.34
CA SER A 111 8.38 -7.20 13.01
C SER A 111 9.80 -6.68 12.76
N THR A 112 9.98 -5.37 12.67
CA THR A 112 11.31 -4.76 12.56
C THR A 112 12.23 -5.14 13.71
N ASP A 113 11.66 -5.54 14.85
CA ASP A 113 12.40 -6.05 16.01
C ASP A 113 12.76 -7.54 15.88
N ALA A 114 12.26 -8.24 14.88
CA ALA A 114 12.50 -9.67 14.71
C ALA A 114 13.88 -9.91 14.05
N PRO A 115 14.65 -10.90 14.54
CA PRO A 115 16.01 -11.17 14.06
C PRO A 115 16.05 -11.68 12.61
N ASP A 116 14.93 -12.14 12.09
CA ASP A 116 14.77 -12.68 10.74
C ASP A 116 14.20 -11.69 9.71
N PHE A 117 14.10 -10.38 10.08
CA PHE A 117 13.71 -9.36 9.12
C PHE A 117 14.67 -9.35 7.92
N PRO A 118 14.18 -9.47 6.69
CA PRO A 118 15.02 -9.74 5.52
C PRO A 118 15.97 -8.59 5.12
N PHE A 119 15.78 -7.39 5.69
CA PHE A 119 16.56 -6.21 5.38
C PHE A 119 16.93 -5.43 6.66
N PRO A 120 17.65 -6.06 7.62
CA PRO A 120 17.88 -5.47 8.94
C PRO A 120 18.55 -4.08 8.86
N ASP A 121 19.43 -3.88 7.89
CA ASP A 121 20.10 -2.58 7.67
C ASP A 121 19.15 -1.47 7.19
N LEU A 122 17.94 -1.80 6.72
CA LEU A 122 16.95 -0.82 6.31
C LEU A 122 15.91 -0.53 7.38
N ILE A 123 15.87 -1.27 8.48
CA ILE A 123 14.92 -1.06 9.58
C ILE A 123 14.95 0.38 10.09
N PRO A 124 16.12 0.93 10.51
CA PRO A 124 16.15 2.30 11.03
C PRO A 124 15.64 3.32 10.01
N ILE A 125 15.90 3.10 8.72
CA ILE A 125 15.47 3.98 7.64
C ILE A 125 13.96 3.89 7.45
N LEU A 126 13.40 2.69 7.38
CA LEU A 126 11.96 2.48 7.20
C LEU A 126 11.17 3.05 8.38
N ASP A 127 11.64 2.84 9.61
CA ASP A 127 11.02 3.37 10.81
C ASP A 127 11.13 4.89 10.88
N HIS A 128 12.30 5.47 10.53
CA HIS A 128 12.48 6.91 10.44
C HIS A 128 11.52 7.53 9.40
N MET A 129 11.47 6.96 8.18
CA MET A 129 10.56 7.42 7.14
C MET A 129 9.09 7.30 7.57
N ARG A 130 8.73 6.24 8.29
CA ARG A 130 7.38 6.05 8.82
C ARG A 130 7.05 7.07 9.90
N GLN A 131 7.94 7.29 10.84
CA GLN A 131 7.73 8.19 11.98
C GLN A 131 7.66 9.65 11.55
N TYR A 132 8.57 10.07 10.68
CA TYR A 132 8.79 11.48 10.30
C TYR A 132 8.30 11.81 8.89
N CYS A 133 7.42 11.01 8.28
CA CYS A 133 7.03 11.19 6.87
C CYS A 133 6.42 12.56 6.56
N GLY A 134 5.87 13.27 7.55
CA GLY A 134 5.37 14.64 7.41
C GLY A 134 6.47 15.71 7.38
N GLU A 135 7.69 15.35 7.76
CA GLU A 135 8.81 16.27 7.82
C GLU A 135 9.64 16.28 6.53
N SER A 136 10.56 17.23 6.43
CA SER A 136 11.47 17.30 5.29
C SER A 136 12.60 16.29 5.46
N ILE A 137 12.41 15.09 4.88
CA ILE A 137 13.42 14.02 4.89
C ILE A 137 14.22 14.07 3.59
N THR A 138 15.55 14.09 3.68
CA THR A 138 16.46 14.09 2.54
C THR A 138 17.09 12.71 2.32
N ASN A 139 17.48 12.41 1.07
CA ASN A 139 18.23 11.19 0.78
C ASN A 139 19.61 11.17 1.45
N THR A 140 20.19 12.33 1.74
CA THR A 140 21.46 12.44 2.49
C THR A 140 21.27 11.96 3.91
N GLU A 141 20.26 12.46 4.62
CA GLU A 141 19.93 12.04 5.97
C GLU A 141 19.65 10.52 6.07
N LEU A 142 18.87 9.98 5.13
CA LEU A 142 18.59 8.54 5.07
C LEU A 142 19.84 7.70 4.77
N ALA A 143 20.76 8.24 3.95
CA ALA A 143 22.02 7.57 3.63
C ALA A 143 22.97 7.58 4.83
N ASP A 144 23.01 8.67 5.60
CA ASP A 144 23.79 8.77 6.84
C ASP A 144 23.27 7.77 7.89
N LEU A 145 21.96 7.65 8.07
CA LEU A 145 21.35 6.62 8.93
C LEU A 145 21.72 5.18 8.50
N ALA A 146 21.92 4.98 7.20
CA ALA A 146 22.36 3.69 6.66
C ALA A 146 23.89 3.48 6.70
N ASN A 147 24.67 4.48 7.11
CA ASN A 147 26.13 4.51 6.98
C ASN A 147 26.62 4.25 5.54
N LEU A 148 25.95 4.85 4.56
CA LEU A 148 26.23 4.69 3.14
C LEU A 148 26.36 6.04 2.44
N SER A 149 27.03 6.07 1.29
CA SER A 149 26.88 7.21 0.38
C SER A 149 25.47 7.23 -0.22
N VAL A 150 24.96 8.42 -0.58
CA VAL A 150 23.62 8.61 -1.15
C VAL A 150 23.35 7.63 -2.31
N GLY A 151 24.28 7.53 -3.27
CA GLY A 151 24.12 6.63 -4.39
C GLY A 151 24.14 5.14 -4.03
N ALA A 152 24.91 4.74 -3.00
CA ALA A 152 24.91 3.36 -2.50
C ALA A 152 23.59 3.04 -1.77
N PHE A 153 23.12 3.98 -0.95
CA PHE A 153 21.82 3.89 -0.27
C PHE A 153 20.66 3.74 -1.27
N GLU A 154 20.56 4.63 -2.25
CA GLU A 154 19.47 4.59 -3.25
C GLU A 154 19.45 3.27 -4.02
N ARG A 155 20.61 2.77 -4.45
CA ARG A 155 20.71 1.44 -5.12
C ARG A 155 20.29 0.30 -4.19
N LYS A 156 20.74 0.31 -2.92
CA LYS A 156 20.39 -0.70 -1.92
C LYS A 156 18.89 -0.65 -1.62
N PHE A 157 18.35 0.53 -1.34
CA PHE A 157 16.93 0.73 -1.06
C PHE A 157 16.06 0.23 -2.22
N LYS A 158 16.35 0.69 -3.46
CA LYS A 158 15.61 0.27 -4.66
C LYS A 158 15.71 -1.23 -4.92
N ARG A 159 16.86 -1.85 -4.63
CA ARG A 159 17.06 -3.31 -4.79
C ARG A 159 16.11 -4.09 -3.88
N HIS A 160 15.95 -3.70 -2.63
CA HIS A 160 15.19 -4.43 -1.62
C HIS A 160 13.72 -4.00 -1.59
N ILE A 161 13.43 -2.70 -1.60
CA ILE A 161 12.08 -2.14 -1.47
C ILE A 161 11.34 -2.06 -2.81
N LYS A 162 12.07 -2.18 -3.95
CA LYS A 162 11.56 -2.09 -5.33
C LYS A 162 10.99 -0.72 -5.71
N MET A 163 11.23 0.29 -4.88
CA MET A 163 10.91 1.71 -5.13
C MET A 163 12.10 2.57 -4.74
N THR A 164 12.18 3.78 -5.27
CA THR A 164 13.16 4.76 -4.75
C THR A 164 12.72 5.27 -3.38
N PRO A 165 13.63 5.80 -2.52
CA PRO A 165 13.27 6.40 -1.24
C PRO A 165 12.19 7.48 -1.38
N THR A 166 12.33 8.36 -2.37
CA THR A 166 11.35 9.43 -2.66
C THR A 166 9.98 8.89 -3.03
N GLN A 167 9.91 7.84 -3.87
CA GLN A 167 8.65 7.19 -4.22
C GLN A 167 7.98 6.54 -3.01
N PHE A 168 8.76 5.88 -2.17
CA PHE A 168 8.29 5.25 -0.96
C PHE A 168 7.72 6.28 0.04
N LEU A 169 8.48 7.36 0.29
CA LEU A 169 8.03 8.46 1.15
C LEU A 169 6.76 9.13 0.60
N GLY A 170 6.70 9.38 -0.71
CA GLY A 170 5.53 9.92 -1.37
C GLY A 170 4.29 9.03 -1.18
N ARG A 171 4.46 7.70 -1.27
CA ARG A 171 3.36 6.74 -1.02
C ARG A 171 2.90 6.77 0.44
N LEU A 172 3.80 6.85 1.41
CA LEU A 172 3.44 7.00 2.83
C LEU A 172 2.63 8.28 3.07
N ARG A 173 3.12 9.41 2.54
CA ARG A 173 2.47 10.72 2.68
C ARG A 173 1.06 10.72 2.10
N ILE A 174 0.91 10.25 0.86
CA ILE A 174 -0.38 10.29 0.18
C ILE A 174 -1.41 9.36 0.84
N THR A 175 -0.98 8.19 1.34
CA THR A 175 -1.86 7.26 2.05
C THR A 175 -2.36 7.86 3.36
N ARG A 176 -1.49 8.53 4.13
CA ARG A 176 -1.88 9.21 5.37
C ARG A 176 -2.77 10.43 5.12
N ALA A 177 -2.46 11.21 4.08
CA ALA A 177 -3.32 12.33 3.68
C ALA A 177 -4.72 11.85 3.30
N ALA A 178 -4.84 10.74 2.57
CA ALA A 178 -6.13 10.15 2.22
C ALA A 178 -6.90 9.67 3.46
N ALA A 179 -6.21 9.06 4.43
CA ALA A 179 -6.82 8.67 5.70
C ALA A 179 -7.38 9.89 6.47
N ASP A 180 -6.60 10.98 6.57
CA ASP A 180 -7.04 12.20 7.23
C ASP A 180 -8.24 12.85 6.51
N LEU A 181 -8.23 12.84 5.17
CA LEU A 181 -9.36 13.36 4.38
C LEU A 181 -10.67 12.61 4.64
N CYS A 182 -10.60 11.30 4.90
CA CYS A 182 -11.78 10.50 5.24
C CYS A 182 -12.23 10.69 6.69
N ASN A 183 -11.28 10.83 7.63
CA ASN A 183 -11.53 10.69 9.06
C ASN A 183 -11.55 12.04 9.81
N THR A 184 -11.16 13.16 9.19
CA THR A 184 -11.09 14.47 9.82
C THR A 184 -11.77 15.54 8.99
N SER A 185 -12.16 16.65 9.63
CA SER A 185 -12.68 17.85 8.98
C SER A 185 -11.59 18.92 8.71
N ASP A 186 -10.32 18.61 8.89
CA ASP A 186 -9.21 19.53 8.71
C ASP A 186 -9.19 20.12 7.29
N SER A 187 -8.74 21.35 7.15
CA SER A 187 -8.61 21.98 5.82
C SER A 187 -7.63 21.19 4.94
N ILE A 188 -7.81 21.24 3.62
CA ILE A 188 -6.90 20.58 2.67
C ILE A 188 -5.46 21.12 2.83
N VAL A 189 -5.32 22.41 3.19
CA VAL A 189 -4.02 23.04 3.50
C VAL A 189 -3.39 22.39 4.72
N ALA A 190 -4.14 22.22 5.81
CA ALA A 190 -3.65 21.59 7.03
C ALA A 190 -3.24 20.13 6.82
N VAL A 191 -4.01 19.39 6.01
CA VAL A 191 -3.65 18.01 5.61
C VAL A 191 -2.37 18.01 4.78
N ALA A 192 -2.21 18.94 3.83
CA ALA A 192 -1.00 19.05 3.02
C ALA A 192 0.25 19.30 3.89
N ASP A 193 0.17 20.27 4.78
CA ASP A 193 1.26 20.65 5.70
C ASP A 193 1.64 19.49 6.62
N ARG A 194 0.66 18.87 7.28
CA ARG A 194 0.88 17.72 8.19
C ARG A 194 1.57 16.55 7.54
N HIS A 195 1.31 16.31 6.26
CA HIS A 195 1.88 15.16 5.55
C HIS A 195 3.05 15.53 4.62
N GLY A 196 3.67 16.69 4.84
CA GLY A 196 4.93 17.07 4.19
C GLY A 196 4.81 17.39 2.70
N PHE A 197 3.65 17.88 2.25
CA PHE A 197 3.50 18.50 0.94
C PHE A 197 3.82 19.99 1.05
N SER A 198 4.52 20.54 0.05
CA SER A 198 4.93 21.95 0.05
C SER A 198 3.76 22.92 0.11
N ASP A 199 2.62 22.51 -0.42
CA ASP A 199 1.38 23.28 -0.49
C ASP A 199 0.19 22.42 -0.92
N GLN A 200 -1.01 23.01 -0.89
CA GLN A 200 -2.24 22.35 -1.35
C GLN A 200 -2.19 21.92 -2.82
N SER A 201 -1.50 22.66 -3.67
CA SER A 201 -1.42 22.36 -5.11
C SER A 201 -0.56 21.13 -5.35
N HIS A 202 0.53 20.99 -4.59
CA HIS A 202 1.38 19.79 -4.61
C HIS A 202 0.58 18.56 -4.15
N LEU A 203 -0.10 18.64 -2.99
CA LEU A 203 -0.98 17.56 -2.55
C LEU A 203 -2.02 17.22 -3.62
N THR A 204 -2.69 18.22 -4.21
CA THR A 204 -3.74 18.00 -5.21
C THR A 204 -3.20 17.28 -6.44
N ARG A 205 -2.01 17.65 -6.92
CA ARG A 205 -1.37 17.00 -8.07
C ARG A 205 -1.05 15.53 -7.79
N GLU A 206 -0.38 15.27 -6.66
CA GLU A 206 -0.01 13.89 -6.28
C GLU A 206 -1.26 13.05 -5.96
N PHE A 207 -2.28 13.66 -5.34
CA PHE A 207 -3.54 12.99 -5.03
C PHE A 207 -4.28 12.55 -6.30
N ARG A 208 -4.38 13.43 -7.30
CA ARG A 208 -4.97 13.07 -8.60
C ARG A 208 -4.23 11.93 -9.30
N LYS A 209 -2.90 11.92 -9.20
CA LYS A 209 -2.07 10.87 -9.77
C LYS A 209 -2.35 9.49 -9.16
N HIS A 210 -2.64 9.45 -7.85
CA HIS A 210 -2.83 8.19 -7.11
C HIS A 210 -4.29 7.76 -7.03
N PHE A 211 -5.23 8.70 -6.91
CA PHE A 211 -6.65 8.44 -6.66
C PHE A 211 -7.59 8.92 -7.79
N GLY A 212 -7.07 9.46 -8.85
CA GLY A 212 -7.86 9.94 -9.98
C GLY A 212 -8.74 11.17 -9.70
N SER A 213 -8.79 11.66 -8.46
CA SER A 213 -9.67 12.74 -8.00
C SER A 213 -8.92 13.80 -7.19
N THR A 214 -9.55 14.94 -6.93
CA THR A 214 -8.97 15.94 -6.02
C THR A 214 -9.21 15.58 -4.55
N PRO A 215 -8.35 16.04 -3.60
CA PRO A 215 -8.58 15.85 -2.17
C PRO A 215 -9.96 16.28 -1.70
N GLY A 216 -10.46 17.43 -2.19
CA GLY A 216 -11.78 17.93 -1.81
C GLY A 216 -12.93 17.08 -2.36
N ALA A 217 -12.83 16.62 -3.62
CA ALA A 217 -13.83 15.73 -4.20
C ALA A 217 -13.82 14.37 -3.50
N TYR A 218 -12.63 13.84 -3.17
CA TYR A 218 -12.45 12.61 -2.44
C TYR A 218 -13.10 12.68 -1.06
N ARG A 219 -12.81 13.73 -0.29
CA ARG A 219 -13.46 14.00 1.00
C ARG A 219 -14.99 14.05 0.86
N ALA A 220 -15.50 14.81 -0.10
CA ALA A 220 -16.94 14.95 -0.29
C ALA A 220 -17.64 13.63 -0.62
N LEU A 221 -16.93 12.71 -1.30
CA LEU A 221 -17.47 11.38 -1.62
C LEU A 221 -17.56 10.50 -0.37
N TYR A 222 -16.53 10.50 0.47
CA TYR A 222 -16.39 9.51 1.55
C TYR A 222 -16.81 10.02 2.94
N GLN A 223 -16.91 11.32 3.18
CA GLN A 223 -17.50 11.87 4.41
C GLN A 223 -19.04 11.88 4.41
N ARG A 224 -19.69 11.80 3.23
CA ARG A 224 -21.17 11.75 3.14
C ARG A 224 -21.78 10.39 3.46
N GLY A 225 -20.99 9.35 3.66
CA GLY A 225 -21.46 7.99 3.96
C GLY A 225 -21.47 7.64 5.45
N GLY A 226 -21.28 8.62 6.35
CA GLY A 226 -21.16 8.43 7.79
C GLY A 226 -22.32 8.93 8.65
N ASP A 227 -23.50 9.22 8.05
CA ASP A 227 -24.74 9.52 8.77
C ASP A 227 -25.72 8.34 8.76
#